data_22d5c4e8f2eb0dd98f9a75873c6cd1ca
#
_entry.id   22d5c4e8f2eb0dd98f9a75873c6cd1ca
#
_cell.length_a   1.000
_cell.length_b   1.000
_cell.length_c   1.000
_cell.angle_alpha   90.00
_cell.angle_beta   90.00
_cell.angle_gamma   90.00
#
_symmetry.space_group_name_H-M   'P 1'
#
loop_
_entity.id
_entity.type
_entity.pdbx_description
1 polymer ?
#
loop_
_entity_poly.entity_id
_entity_poly.type
_entity_poly.pdbx_seq_one_letter_code
_entity_poly.pdbx_strand_id
1 'polypeptide(L)'
;MNFGSRSQGITAAALASRVFLHRFGSILHLNQRKRPNLPVIRTCPQCSQKNRVTAGHLADTGRCGACKAELAPIAEPLAADPVLFDEIVQNAKVPVLVDFWAAWCGPCRAAAPEVARTAQDMAGKAVVVKVDTEAHPQLAARFGVQGIPNFVVLSGGRTVFQQAGLVSHDQMEQWLRSAAA
;
A
#
# COMPACT_ATOMS: atom_id res chain seq x y z
N MET A 1 -44.01 -71.39 2.72
CA MET A 1 -44.61 -71.05 4.00
C MET A 1 -44.45 -69.57 4.17
N ASN A 2 -45.43 -68.89 3.71
CA ASN A 2 -46.48 -68.27 4.46
C ASN A 2 -46.06 -67.08 5.29
N PHE A 3 -46.56 -66.02 4.95
CA PHE A 3 -47.61 -65.05 5.32
C PHE A 3 -46.89 -63.82 5.89
N GLY A 4 -47.23 -62.67 5.63
CA GLY A 4 -48.40 -61.93 5.23
C GLY A 4 -48.16 -60.51 5.69
N SER A 5 -48.40 -59.60 4.89
CA SER A 5 -49.60 -58.80 4.73
C SER A 5 -49.76 -57.61 5.72
N ARG A 6 -50.02 -56.51 5.04
CA ARG A 6 -50.81 -55.30 5.41
C ARG A 6 -50.09 -54.18 6.12
N SER A 7 -49.98 -53.07 5.44
CA SER A 7 -50.97 -52.08 4.95
C SER A 7 -51.28 -50.97 5.95
N GLN A 8 -51.41 -49.84 5.36
CA GLN A 8 -52.08 -48.61 5.84
C GLN A 8 -51.21 -47.74 6.73
N GLY A 9 -50.98 -46.53 6.48
CA GLY A 9 -51.73 -45.53 5.72
C GLY A 9 -51.74 -44.25 6.51
N ILE A 10 -51.96 -43.18 5.79
CA ILE A 10 -52.48 -41.89 6.32
C ILE A 10 -51.42 -40.85 6.65
N THR A 11 -51.14 -39.99 5.69
CA THR A 11 -51.60 -38.62 5.46
C THR A 11 -51.18 -37.56 6.45
N ALA A 12 -50.67 -36.55 5.80
CA ALA A 12 -50.86 -35.14 6.11
C ALA A 12 -50.16 -34.54 7.34
N ALA A 13 -49.17 -33.74 7.04
CA ALA A 13 -49.32 -32.33 7.36
C ALA A 13 -48.12 -31.56 6.76
N ALA A 14 -48.36 -31.04 5.59
CA ALA A 14 -47.67 -29.81 5.21
C ALA A 14 -48.03 -28.76 6.26
N LEU A 15 -47.06 -28.03 6.75
CA LEU A 15 -47.17 -26.59 7.00
C LEU A 15 -45.98 -26.10 7.85
N ALA A 16 -45.45 -25.03 7.35
CA ALA A 16 -44.72 -24.03 8.10
C ALA A 16 -43.30 -24.35 8.59
N SER A 17 -42.33 -24.02 7.71
CA SER A 17 -41.18 -23.22 8.15
C SER A 17 -40.50 -22.56 6.97
N ARG A 18 -41.24 -21.82 6.19
CA ARG A 18 -40.72 -20.62 5.50
C ARG A 18 -40.74 -19.52 6.57
N VAL A 19 -39.66 -19.17 7.15
CA VAL A 19 -39.28 -17.90 7.76
C VAL A 19 -38.03 -18.18 8.59
N PHE A 20 -36.85 -18.12 8.05
CA PHE A 20 -35.64 -17.71 8.75
C PHE A 20 -34.43 -17.64 7.80
N LEU A 21 -34.63 -17.09 6.60
CA LEU A 21 -33.53 -16.84 5.67
C LEU A 21 -33.59 -15.41 5.12
N HIS A 22 -33.75 -14.44 6.00
CA HIS A 22 -33.60 -13.03 5.64
C HIS A 22 -33.18 -12.23 6.86
N ARG A 23 -31.92 -12.35 7.30
CA ARG A 23 -31.32 -11.34 8.19
C ARG A 23 -29.81 -11.54 8.45
N PHE A 24 -29.04 -12.02 7.46
CA PHE A 24 -27.57 -11.98 7.55
C PHE A 24 -26.92 -11.32 6.35
N GLY A 25 -27.59 -10.40 5.72
CA GLY A 25 -27.10 -9.69 4.54
C GLY A 25 -27.01 -8.18 4.75
N SER A 26 -26.54 -7.67 5.87
CA SER A 26 -26.40 -6.19 6.01
C SER A 26 -25.49 -5.76 7.17
N ILE A 27 -24.38 -6.43 7.44
CA ILE A 27 -23.39 -5.95 8.42
C ILE A 27 -21.98 -5.93 7.87
N LEU A 28 -21.80 -5.65 6.59
CA LEU A 28 -20.47 -5.48 5.99
C LEU A 28 -20.33 -4.19 5.19
N HIS A 29 -21.15 -3.18 5.51
CA HIS A 29 -20.92 -1.80 5.11
C HIS A 29 -20.49 -0.97 6.33
N LEU A 30 -19.59 -1.54 7.16
CA LEU A 30 -18.95 -0.79 8.22
C LEU A 30 -17.89 0.12 7.61
N ASN A 31 -18.37 1.34 7.33
CA ASN A 31 -17.63 2.57 7.61
C ASN A 31 -16.21 2.61 6.99
N GLN A 32 -16.13 2.70 5.67
CA GLN A 32 -14.99 3.39 5.06
C GLN A 32 -15.04 4.85 5.54
N ARG A 33 -14.71 5.09 6.80
CA ARG A 33 -14.34 6.41 7.26
C ARG A 33 -13.23 6.85 6.32
N LYS A 34 -13.51 7.86 5.53
CA LYS A 34 -12.53 8.59 4.75
C LYS A 34 -11.37 8.87 5.69
N ARG A 35 -10.30 8.06 5.59
CA ARG A 35 -9.13 8.21 6.46
C ARG A 35 -8.60 9.63 6.28
N PRO A 36 -8.08 10.27 7.32
CA PRO A 36 -7.56 11.62 7.17
C PRO A 36 -6.51 11.60 6.07
N ASN A 37 -6.72 12.44 5.07
CA ASN A 37 -5.78 12.64 3.98
C ASN A 37 -4.53 13.33 4.57
N LEU A 38 -3.57 12.52 5.07
CA LEU A 38 -2.35 13.01 5.69
C LEU A 38 -1.46 13.62 4.62
N PRO A 39 -1.24 14.92 4.68
CA PRO A 39 -0.39 15.57 3.70
C PRO A 39 1.08 15.43 4.07
N VAL A 40 1.90 15.19 3.07
CA VAL A 40 3.35 15.39 3.15
C VAL A 40 3.63 16.89 3.06
N ILE A 41 4.45 17.42 3.95
CA ILE A 41 4.84 18.83 3.93
C ILE A 41 6.03 19.00 2.99
N ARG A 42 5.85 19.84 1.97
CA ARG A 42 6.91 20.21 1.02
C ARG A 42 7.22 21.68 1.11
N THR A 43 8.48 22.02 1.35
CA THR A 43 8.95 23.40 1.43
C THR A 43 9.24 23.92 0.01
N CYS A 44 8.69 25.08 -0.30
CA CYS A 44 8.95 25.74 -1.57
C CYS A 44 10.40 26.22 -1.65
N PRO A 45 11.16 25.87 -2.72
CA PRO A 45 12.55 26.28 -2.83
C PRO A 45 12.72 27.79 -3.06
N GLN A 46 11.69 28.49 -3.54
CA GLN A 46 11.78 29.94 -3.80
C GLN A 46 11.40 30.82 -2.62
N CYS A 47 10.38 30.45 -1.84
CA CYS A 47 9.86 31.33 -0.79
C CYS A 47 9.75 30.65 0.58
N SER A 48 10.27 29.44 0.72
CA SER A 48 10.27 28.64 1.97
C SER A 48 8.87 28.35 2.56
N GLN A 49 7.80 28.64 1.83
CA GLN A 49 6.44 28.32 2.25
C GLN A 49 6.27 26.80 2.34
N LYS A 50 5.70 26.33 3.44
CA LYS A 50 5.32 24.93 3.63
C LYS A 50 4.00 24.68 2.91
N ASN A 51 4.03 23.73 1.97
CA ASN A 51 2.88 23.30 1.18
C ASN A 51 2.44 21.89 1.62
N ARG A 52 1.15 21.68 1.69
CA ARG A 52 0.55 20.39 2.02
C ARG A 52 0.22 19.64 0.73
N VAL A 53 0.95 18.55 0.47
CA VAL A 53 0.75 17.72 -0.73
C VAL A 53 0.20 16.37 -0.28
N THR A 54 -0.93 15.97 -0.86
CA THR A 54 -1.55 14.67 -0.53
C THR A 54 -0.84 13.52 -1.22
N ALA A 55 -0.96 12.31 -0.68
CA ALA A 55 -0.28 11.12 -1.19
C ALA A 55 -0.53 10.85 -2.68
N GLY A 56 -1.73 11.09 -3.17
CA GLY A 56 -2.07 10.93 -4.58
C GLY A 56 -1.44 11.96 -5.54
N HIS A 57 -0.73 12.96 -5.01
CA HIS A 57 -0.12 14.04 -5.78
C HIS A 57 1.39 14.16 -5.56
N LEU A 58 2.02 13.17 -4.93
CA LEU A 58 3.47 13.19 -4.66
C LEU A 58 4.30 13.12 -5.94
N ALA A 59 3.79 12.45 -6.96
CA ALA A 59 4.42 12.33 -8.26
C ALA A 59 3.99 13.44 -9.25
N ASP A 60 3.08 14.33 -8.87
CA ASP A 60 2.61 15.40 -9.74
C ASP A 60 3.49 16.65 -9.56
N THR A 61 3.65 17.41 -10.66
CA THR A 61 4.17 18.77 -10.58
C THR A 61 3.07 19.70 -10.06
N GLY A 62 3.35 20.35 -8.93
CA GLY A 62 2.41 21.26 -8.26
C GLY A 62 2.82 22.72 -8.38
N ARG A 63 2.09 23.58 -7.66
CA ARG A 63 2.41 25.01 -7.52
C ARG A 63 2.37 25.42 -6.06
N CYS A 64 3.32 26.25 -5.66
CA CYS A 64 3.35 26.83 -4.33
C CYS A 64 2.09 27.67 -4.05
N GLY A 65 1.46 27.43 -2.90
CA GLY A 65 0.26 28.16 -2.50
C GLY A 65 0.49 29.67 -2.36
N ALA A 66 1.72 30.09 -2.00
CA ALA A 66 2.08 31.48 -1.81
C ALA A 66 2.61 32.15 -3.10
N CYS A 67 3.80 31.77 -3.58
CA CYS A 67 4.49 32.46 -4.67
C CYS A 67 4.16 31.89 -6.06
N LYS A 68 3.37 30.83 -6.17
CA LYS A 68 2.98 30.14 -7.41
C LYS A 68 4.13 29.50 -8.18
N ALA A 69 5.34 29.51 -7.63
CA ALA A 69 6.45 28.78 -8.20
C ALA A 69 6.14 27.27 -8.32
N GLU A 70 6.76 26.64 -9.27
CA GLU A 70 6.64 25.21 -9.50
C GLU A 70 7.19 24.41 -8.29
N LEU A 71 6.46 23.38 -7.91
CA LEU A 71 6.87 22.36 -6.97
C LEU A 71 7.03 21.08 -7.76
N ALA A 72 8.27 20.73 -8.07
CA ALA A 72 8.60 19.51 -8.80
C ALA A 72 8.04 18.27 -8.06
N PRO A 73 7.84 17.12 -8.72
CA PRO A 73 7.52 15.85 -8.08
C PRO A 73 8.50 15.52 -6.95
N ILE A 74 8.09 14.64 -6.01
CA ILE A 74 9.01 14.22 -4.97
C ILE A 74 10.15 13.41 -5.59
N ALA A 75 11.39 13.76 -5.23
CA ALA A 75 12.60 13.16 -5.76
C ALA A 75 13.51 12.59 -4.67
N GLU A 76 12.92 12.33 -3.49
CA GLU A 76 13.62 11.79 -2.32
C GLU A 76 12.80 10.67 -1.67
N PRO A 77 13.46 9.69 -1.03
CA PRO A 77 12.77 8.64 -0.31
C PRO A 77 12.06 9.22 0.92
N LEU A 78 10.77 8.89 1.08
CA LEU A 78 9.93 9.32 2.20
C LEU A 78 10.02 8.32 3.35
N ALA A 79 10.42 8.75 4.53
CA ALA A 79 10.23 7.97 5.74
C ALA A 79 8.73 7.90 6.08
N ALA A 80 8.19 6.70 6.20
CA ALA A 80 6.76 6.50 6.45
C ALA A 80 6.52 5.66 7.70
N ASP A 81 5.67 6.20 8.57
CA ASP A 81 4.98 5.43 9.59
C ASP A 81 3.81 4.62 8.94
N PRO A 82 3.15 3.72 9.67
CA PRO A 82 2.08 2.90 9.12
C PRO A 82 0.92 3.70 8.52
N VAL A 83 0.62 4.88 9.06
CA VAL A 83 -0.50 5.70 8.61
C VAL A 83 -0.17 6.37 7.28
N LEU A 84 1.00 7.00 7.19
CA LEU A 84 1.49 7.60 5.94
C LEU A 84 1.74 6.54 4.87
N PHE A 85 2.28 5.38 5.26
CA PHE A 85 2.47 4.24 4.37
C PHE A 85 1.16 3.82 3.70
N ASP A 86 0.13 3.54 4.51
CA ASP A 86 -1.18 3.13 4.00
C ASP A 86 -1.81 4.21 3.12
N GLU A 87 -1.65 5.49 3.48
CA GLU A 87 -2.14 6.62 2.69
C GLU A 87 -1.46 6.70 1.31
N ILE A 88 -0.12 6.51 1.26
CA ILE A 88 0.63 6.51 0.00
C ILE A 88 0.21 5.32 -0.86
N VAL A 89 0.21 4.11 -0.30
CA VAL A 89 -0.08 2.88 -1.05
C VAL A 89 -1.50 2.86 -1.63
N GLN A 90 -2.47 3.46 -0.91
CA GLN A 90 -3.87 3.51 -1.37
C GLN A 90 -4.14 4.59 -2.40
N ASN A 91 -3.39 5.68 -2.40
CA ASN A 91 -3.70 6.87 -3.19
C ASN A 91 -2.66 7.20 -4.28
N ALA A 92 -1.46 6.60 -4.25
CA ALA A 92 -0.47 6.82 -5.29
C ALA A 92 -0.99 6.36 -6.65
N LYS A 93 -0.87 7.24 -7.65
CA LYS A 93 -1.27 6.98 -9.05
C LYS A 93 -0.15 6.32 -9.85
N VAL A 94 1.02 6.21 -9.27
CA VAL A 94 2.24 5.65 -9.85
C VAL A 94 2.73 4.50 -8.96
N PRO A 95 3.60 3.61 -9.46
CA PRO A 95 4.21 2.58 -8.63
C PRO A 95 4.94 3.13 -7.41
N VAL A 96 4.92 2.37 -6.33
CA VAL A 96 5.60 2.71 -5.07
C VAL A 96 6.68 1.67 -4.80
N LEU A 97 7.94 2.12 -4.67
CA LEU A 97 9.04 1.31 -4.15
C LEU A 97 9.11 1.47 -2.64
N VAL A 98 9.11 0.38 -1.91
CA VAL A 98 9.27 0.34 -0.45
C VAL A 98 10.62 -0.26 -0.12
N ASP A 99 11.47 0.48 0.60
CA ASP A 99 12.74 0.04 1.17
C ASP A 99 12.53 -0.28 2.67
N PHE A 100 12.55 -1.56 3.02
CA PHE A 100 12.56 -2.02 4.41
C PHE A 100 13.99 -2.09 4.92
N TRP A 101 14.30 -1.30 5.92
CA TRP A 101 15.66 -1.08 6.42
C TRP A 101 15.71 -0.97 7.94
N ALA A 102 16.91 -0.92 8.51
CA ALA A 102 17.16 -0.56 9.92
C ALA A 102 18.51 0.14 10.05
N ALA A 103 18.67 0.95 11.11
CA ALA A 103 19.87 1.76 11.33
C ALA A 103 21.16 0.93 11.51
N TRP A 104 21.06 -0.21 12.18
CA TRP A 104 22.18 -1.13 12.42
C TRP A 104 22.59 -1.95 11.19
N CYS A 105 21.74 -2.01 10.16
CA CYS A 105 21.95 -2.85 8.99
C CYS A 105 23.03 -2.25 8.07
N GLY A 106 24.22 -2.85 8.04
CA GLY A 106 25.33 -2.45 7.17
C GLY A 106 24.98 -2.45 5.68
N PRO A 107 24.42 -3.56 5.14
CA PRO A 107 23.97 -3.61 3.75
C PRO A 107 22.89 -2.58 3.40
N CYS A 108 21.98 -2.23 4.34
CA CYS A 108 20.99 -1.20 4.11
C CYS A 108 21.63 0.19 3.93
N ARG A 109 22.70 0.48 4.69
CA ARG A 109 23.47 1.72 4.50
C ARG A 109 24.16 1.78 3.14
N ALA A 110 24.66 0.64 2.66
CA ALA A 110 25.22 0.54 1.31
C ALA A 110 24.15 0.71 0.20
N ALA A 111 22.92 0.26 0.43
CA ALA A 111 21.81 0.43 -0.50
C ALA A 111 21.23 1.86 -0.51
N ALA A 112 21.40 2.63 0.56
CA ALA A 112 20.78 3.95 0.70
C ALA A 112 21.06 4.92 -0.46
N PRO A 113 22.29 5.05 -1.01
CA PRO A 113 22.54 5.89 -2.18
C PRO A 113 21.81 5.40 -3.44
N GLU A 114 21.69 4.09 -3.64
CA GLU A 114 20.96 3.51 -4.78
C GLU A 114 19.46 3.83 -4.68
N VAL A 115 18.88 3.72 -3.46
CA VAL A 115 17.49 4.08 -3.19
C VAL A 115 17.24 5.57 -3.42
N ALA A 116 18.17 6.44 -2.96
CA ALA A 116 18.06 7.88 -3.17
C ALA A 116 18.13 8.24 -4.66
N ARG A 117 19.04 7.61 -5.41
CA ARG A 117 19.17 7.80 -6.85
C ARG A 117 17.92 7.34 -7.59
N THR A 118 17.38 6.17 -7.26
CA THR A 118 16.10 5.69 -7.81
C THR A 118 14.98 6.73 -7.60
N ALA A 119 14.90 7.34 -6.41
CA ALA A 119 13.89 8.36 -6.15
C ALA A 119 14.05 9.60 -7.03
N GLN A 120 15.31 10.02 -7.31
CA GLN A 120 15.61 11.15 -8.17
C GLN A 120 15.28 10.85 -9.64
N ASP A 121 15.76 9.72 -10.17
CA ASP A 121 15.63 9.36 -11.59
C ASP A 121 14.19 8.96 -11.96
N MET A 122 13.41 8.48 -10.97
CA MET A 122 12.00 8.12 -11.13
C MET A 122 11.04 9.20 -10.63
N ALA A 123 11.50 10.42 -10.33
CA ALA A 123 10.63 11.51 -9.91
C ALA A 123 9.52 11.77 -10.95
N GLY A 124 8.27 11.84 -10.48
CA GLY A 124 7.09 11.94 -11.33
C GLY A 124 6.58 10.62 -11.94
N LYS A 125 7.36 9.53 -11.84
CA LYS A 125 7.01 8.22 -12.40
C LYS A 125 6.84 7.14 -11.32
N ALA A 126 7.40 7.35 -10.14
CA ALA A 126 7.28 6.49 -8.98
C ALA A 126 7.41 7.30 -7.69
N VAL A 127 6.99 6.71 -6.58
CA VAL A 127 7.24 7.21 -5.22
C VAL A 127 8.10 6.19 -4.49
N VAL A 128 9.16 6.66 -3.82
CA VAL A 128 10.03 5.80 -3.00
C VAL A 128 9.75 6.06 -1.52
N VAL A 129 9.50 4.99 -0.78
CA VAL A 129 9.16 5.01 0.65
C VAL A 129 10.17 4.19 1.42
N LYS A 130 10.61 4.67 2.58
CA LYS A 130 11.48 3.95 3.51
C LYS A 130 10.69 3.58 4.76
N VAL A 131 10.78 2.33 5.17
CA VAL A 131 10.15 1.79 6.38
C VAL A 131 11.22 1.24 7.31
N ASP A 132 11.37 1.85 8.47
CA ASP A 132 12.22 1.33 9.54
C ASP A 132 11.54 0.12 10.18
N THR A 133 12.15 -1.05 10.04
CA THR A 133 11.59 -2.32 10.53
C THR A 133 11.62 -2.45 12.05
N GLU A 134 12.47 -1.69 12.74
CA GLU A 134 12.50 -1.65 14.20
C GLU A 134 11.40 -0.74 14.77
N ALA A 135 11.20 0.41 14.14
CA ALA A 135 10.12 1.31 14.52
C ALA A 135 8.73 0.76 14.14
N HIS A 136 8.66 0.02 13.03
CA HIS A 136 7.40 -0.45 12.43
C HIS A 136 7.42 -1.94 12.06
N PRO A 137 7.68 -2.86 13.01
CA PRO A 137 7.80 -4.30 12.74
C PRO A 137 6.52 -4.92 12.14
N GLN A 138 5.37 -4.34 12.44
CA GLN A 138 4.09 -4.77 11.88
C GLN A 138 3.99 -4.57 10.36
N LEU A 139 4.65 -3.54 9.79
CA LEU A 139 4.72 -3.37 8.34
C LEU A 139 5.64 -4.43 7.72
N ALA A 140 6.80 -4.69 8.32
CA ALA A 140 7.69 -5.75 7.87
C ALA A 140 6.98 -7.12 7.87
N ALA A 141 6.25 -7.43 8.94
CA ALA A 141 5.47 -8.67 9.05
C ALA A 141 4.36 -8.76 7.98
N ARG A 142 3.66 -7.65 7.69
CA ARG A 142 2.61 -7.57 6.65
C ARG A 142 3.12 -7.98 5.27
N PHE A 143 4.38 -7.66 4.94
CA PHE A 143 5.01 -8.00 3.68
C PHE A 143 5.90 -9.25 3.76
N GLY A 144 5.88 -10.00 4.88
CA GLY A 144 6.68 -11.20 5.06
C GLY A 144 8.19 -10.96 4.98
N VAL A 145 8.66 -9.78 5.39
CA VAL A 145 10.08 -9.41 5.37
C VAL A 145 10.85 -10.23 6.42
N GLN A 146 11.71 -11.12 5.96
CA GLN A 146 12.54 -11.98 6.82
C GLN A 146 14.00 -11.53 6.90
N GLY A 147 14.41 -10.61 6.03
CA GLY A 147 15.76 -10.07 6.00
C GLY A 147 15.80 -8.71 5.32
N ILE A 148 16.73 -7.85 5.73
CA ILE A 148 16.90 -6.50 5.22
C ILE A 148 18.32 -6.27 4.66
N PRO A 149 18.47 -5.36 3.65
CA PRO A 149 17.42 -4.60 2.99
C PRO A 149 16.44 -5.50 2.23
N ASN A 150 15.17 -5.08 2.17
CA ASN A 150 14.15 -5.77 1.39
C ASN A 150 13.34 -4.73 0.62
N PHE A 151 13.19 -4.96 -0.67
CA PHE A 151 12.53 -4.04 -1.57
C PHE A 151 11.22 -4.64 -2.04
N VAL A 152 10.14 -3.85 -1.94
CA VAL A 152 8.80 -4.23 -2.42
C VAL A 152 8.32 -3.19 -3.39
N VAL A 153 7.85 -3.60 -4.57
CA VAL A 153 7.18 -2.73 -5.52
C VAL A 153 5.68 -2.96 -5.44
N LEU A 154 4.93 -1.88 -5.26
CA LEU A 154 3.49 -1.87 -5.20
C LEU A 154 2.92 -1.11 -6.41
N SER A 155 1.87 -1.64 -7.02
CA SER A 155 1.08 -0.96 -8.05
C SER A 155 -0.41 -1.15 -7.76
N GLY A 156 -1.17 -0.05 -7.72
CA GLY A 156 -2.58 -0.07 -7.36
C GLY A 156 -2.86 -0.73 -6.01
N GLY A 157 -1.97 -0.54 -5.02
CA GLY A 157 -2.09 -1.10 -3.67
C GLY A 157 -1.72 -2.58 -3.54
N ARG A 158 -1.25 -3.23 -4.61
CA ARG A 158 -0.87 -4.65 -4.61
C ARG A 158 0.63 -4.83 -4.81
N THR A 159 1.23 -5.78 -4.12
CA THR A 159 2.61 -6.19 -4.35
C THR A 159 2.74 -6.82 -5.74
N VAL A 160 3.62 -6.27 -6.57
CA VAL A 160 3.92 -6.78 -7.91
C VAL A 160 5.33 -7.36 -7.98
N PHE A 161 6.22 -6.95 -7.07
CA PHE A 161 7.58 -7.47 -6.98
C PHE A 161 8.11 -7.37 -5.55
N GLN A 162 8.99 -8.30 -5.16
CA GLN A 162 9.71 -8.25 -3.88
C GLN A 162 11.07 -8.95 -3.99
N GLN A 163 12.10 -8.33 -3.44
CA GLN A 163 13.45 -8.90 -3.38
C GLN A 163 14.19 -8.45 -2.13
N ALA A 164 14.88 -9.38 -1.47
CA ALA A 164 15.82 -9.11 -0.38
C ALA A 164 17.25 -8.97 -0.91
N GLY A 165 18.09 -8.27 -0.16
CA GLY A 165 19.52 -8.08 -0.45
C GLY A 165 19.82 -6.79 -1.19
N LEU A 166 21.10 -6.56 -1.49
CA LEU A 166 21.57 -5.38 -2.21
C LEU A 166 21.10 -5.40 -3.66
N VAL A 167 20.57 -4.27 -4.11
CA VAL A 167 20.02 -4.06 -5.45
C VAL A 167 20.51 -2.72 -5.97
N SER A 168 20.90 -2.64 -7.23
CA SER A 168 21.28 -1.39 -7.88
C SER A 168 20.07 -0.52 -8.22
N HIS A 169 20.28 0.79 -8.38
CA HIS A 169 19.23 1.70 -8.84
C HIS A 169 18.67 1.30 -10.20
N ASP A 170 19.50 0.88 -11.17
CA ASP A 170 19.05 0.44 -12.49
C ASP A 170 18.02 -0.71 -12.40
N GLN A 171 18.27 -1.66 -11.49
CA GLN A 171 17.35 -2.79 -11.30
C GLN A 171 16.05 -2.36 -10.63
N MET A 172 16.11 -1.47 -9.62
CA MET A 172 14.91 -0.91 -8.99
C MET A 172 14.06 -0.12 -10.00
N GLU A 173 14.70 0.68 -10.86
CA GLU A 173 14.01 1.41 -11.93
C GLU A 173 13.34 0.48 -12.94
N GLN A 174 14.03 -0.61 -13.32
CA GLN A 174 13.45 -1.59 -14.22
C GLN A 174 12.15 -2.19 -13.65
N TRP A 175 12.14 -2.52 -12.37
CA TRP A 175 10.93 -3.02 -11.69
C TRP A 175 9.80 -1.99 -11.68
N LEU A 176 10.15 -0.74 -11.38
CA LEU A 176 9.18 0.37 -11.35
C LEU A 176 8.60 0.65 -12.75
N ARG A 177 9.42 0.63 -13.79
CA ARG A 177 8.95 0.80 -15.19
C ARG A 177 8.02 -0.35 -15.59
N SER A 178 8.37 -1.59 -15.22
CA SER A 178 7.52 -2.77 -15.50
C SER A 178 6.20 -2.74 -14.74
N ALA A 179 6.17 -2.14 -13.54
CA ALA A 179 4.97 -2.02 -12.73
C ALA A 179 4.02 -0.89 -13.17
N ALA A 180 4.51 0.04 -14.00
CA ALA A 180 3.74 1.16 -14.56
C ALA A 180 3.03 0.81 -15.88
N ALA A 181 3.41 -0.30 -16.52
CA ALA A 181 2.81 -0.81 -17.76
C ALA A 181 1.52 -1.56 -17.44
#